data_baa2f40eac363021278a5aae5a5695c2
#
_entry.id   baa2f40eac363021278a5aae5a5695c2
#
_cell.length_a   1.000
_cell.length_b   1.000
_cell.length_c   1.000
_cell.angle_alpha   90.00
_cell.angle_beta   90.00
_cell.angle_gamma   90.00
#
_symmetry.space_group_name_H-M   'P 1'
#
loop_
_entity.id
_entity.type
_entity.pdbx_description
1 polymer ?
#
loop_
_entity_poly.entity_id
_entity_poly.type
_entity_poly.pdbx_seq_one_letter_code
_entity_poly.pdbx_strand_id
1 'polypeptide(L)'
;LMGSETAEITLQPGKAVTVIMMTGLQGAGKTTTAAKLAGKFKQKGKKVLLVAGDVYRPAAIEQLQINGQKQGVEVFSMGDKNSPVNIAKAAMEHAAKNDFNIVIIDTAGRLHIDEDMMAELIQIKENVTVHQTVLVVDAMTGQDAVNVAKTFDERIGIDGVILTKLDGDTRGGAALSLSLIHISEPTRHLRIS
;
A
#
# COMPACT_ATOMS: atom_id res chain seq x y z
N LEU A 1 9.46 -14.55 17.08
CA LEU A 1 8.21 -14.22 16.81
C LEU A 1 7.92 -12.82 16.37
N MET A 2 7.39 -12.78 15.26
CA MET A 2 7.23 -11.52 14.62
C MET A 2 6.15 -10.66 15.22
N GLY A 3 5.32 -11.20 16.03
CA GLY A 3 4.18 -10.47 16.54
C GLY A 3 4.53 -9.26 17.37
N SER A 4 5.68 -9.27 18.02
CA SER A 4 6.09 -8.15 18.84
C SER A 4 6.93 -7.15 18.09
N GLU A 5 7.36 -7.48 16.91
CA GLU A 5 8.20 -6.60 16.13
C GLU A 5 7.36 -5.70 15.27
N THR A 6 7.47 -4.42 15.47
CA THR A 6 6.84 -3.46 14.57
C THR A 6 7.94 -2.62 13.97
N ALA A 7 7.87 -2.43 12.67
CA ALA A 7 8.80 -1.60 11.98
C ALA A 7 8.11 -0.30 11.61
N GLU A 8 8.84 0.77 11.61
CA GLU A 8 8.27 2.08 11.36
C GLU A 8 8.52 2.51 9.93
N ILE A 9 7.48 2.99 9.26
CA ILE A 9 7.64 3.57 7.94
C ILE A 9 8.27 4.93 8.10
N THR A 10 9.45 5.09 7.50
CA THR A 10 10.19 6.34 7.60
C THR A 10 9.65 7.36 6.62
N LEU A 11 9.29 8.52 7.12
CA LEU A 11 8.80 9.61 6.29
C LEU A 11 9.95 10.50 5.86
N GLN A 12 9.79 11.11 4.68
CA GLN A 12 10.79 12.04 4.19
C GLN A 12 10.79 13.32 5.01
N PRO A 13 11.95 13.92 5.21
CA PRO A 13 12.02 15.13 6.04
C PRO A 13 11.46 16.35 5.32
N GLY A 14 11.09 17.34 6.12
CA GLY A 14 10.66 18.62 5.63
C GLY A 14 9.37 18.54 4.85
N LYS A 15 9.33 19.24 3.73
CA LYS A 15 8.14 19.30 2.88
C LYS A 15 8.13 18.25 1.78
N ALA A 16 9.08 17.36 1.77
CA ALA A 16 9.13 16.31 0.77
C ALA A 16 7.98 15.34 0.97
N VAL A 17 7.39 14.91 -0.15
CA VAL A 17 6.29 13.95 -0.11
C VAL A 17 6.84 12.54 -0.02
N THR A 18 6.35 11.79 0.94
CA THR A 18 6.71 10.37 1.05
C THR A 18 5.73 9.56 0.24
N VAL A 19 6.25 8.74 -0.67
CA VAL A 19 5.41 7.93 -1.55
C VAL A 19 5.48 6.47 -1.13
N ILE A 20 4.33 5.91 -0.84
CA ILE A 20 4.20 4.51 -0.43
C ILE A 20 3.39 3.80 -1.51
N MET A 21 3.95 2.73 -2.08
CA MET A 21 3.24 1.94 -3.07
C MET A 21 2.75 0.67 -2.39
N MET A 22 1.44 0.46 -2.40
CA MET A 22 0.83 -0.73 -1.81
C MET A 22 0.63 -1.77 -2.89
N THR A 23 1.15 -2.95 -2.66
CA THR A 23 1.02 -4.06 -3.59
C THR A 23 0.41 -5.26 -2.89
N GLY A 24 -0.08 -6.21 -3.65
CA GLY A 24 -0.62 -7.43 -3.08
C GLY A 24 -1.55 -8.14 -4.03
N LEU A 25 -1.82 -9.40 -3.73
CA LEU A 25 -2.74 -10.18 -4.53
C LEU A 25 -4.19 -9.84 -4.16
N GLN A 26 -5.09 -10.16 -5.05
CA GLN A 26 -6.50 -9.92 -4.85
C GLN A 26 -6.99 -10.72 -3.64
N GLY A 27 -7.77 -10.08 -2.79
CA GLY A 27 -8.30 -10.74 -1.60
C GLY A 27 -7.43 -10.62 -0.35
N ALA A 28 -6.25 -10.03 -0.47
CA ALA A 28 -5.37 -9.86 0.69
C ALA A 28 -5.79 -8.72 1.61
N GLY A 29 -6.74 -7.89 1.18
CA GLY A 29 -7.16 -6.75 1.99
C GLY A 29 -6.36 -5.50 1.74
N LYS A 30 -5.75 -5.39 0.58
CA LYS A 30 -4.85 -4.29 0.25
C LYS A 30 -5.55 -2.93 0.26
N THR A 31 -6.70 -2.83 -0.38
CA THR A 31 -7.42 -1.55 -0.46
C THR A 31 -7.87 -1.08 0.92
N THR A 32 -8.42 -1.99 1.72
CA THR A 32 -8.83 -1.68 3.09
C THR A 32 -7.63 -1.26 3.92
N THR A 33 -6.51 -1.98 3.77
CA THR A 33 -5.30 -1.68 4.51
C THR A 33 -4.73 -0.32 4.12
N ALA A 34 -4.74 0.00 2.83
CA ALA A 34 -4.25 1.30 2.37
C ALA A 34 -5.03 2.44 3.02
N ALA A 35 -6.35 2.31 3.07
CA ALA A 35 -7.19 3.35 3.68
C ALA A 35 -6.94 3.45 5.18
N LYS A 36 -6.79 2.34 5.86
CA LYS A 36 -6.53 2.36 7.30
C LYS A 36 -5.16 2.94 7.61
N LEU A 37 -4.17 2.63 6.79
CA LEU A 37 -2.84 3.20 6.95
C LEU A 37 -2.90 4.72 6.79
N ALA A 38 -3.64 5.18 5.77
CA ALA A 38 -3.82 6.62 5.56
C ALA A 38 -4.48 7.27 6.77
N GLY A 39 -5.47 6.61 7.35
CA GLY A 39 -6.15 7.12 8.54
C GLY A 39 -5.22 7.24 9.73
N LYS A 40 -4.32 6.26 9.89
CA LYS A 40 -3.34 6.32 10.97
C LYS A 40 -2.39 7.49 10.82
N PHE A 41 -1.91 7.74 9.61
CA PHE A 41 -1.05 8.89 9.37
C PHE A 41 -1.81 10.20 9.60
N LYS A 42 -3.07 10.24 9.20
CA LYS A 42 -3.88 11.43 9.43
C LYS A 42 -4.02 11.72 10.92
N GLN A 43 -4.20 10.68 11.73
CA GLN A 43 -4.31 10.86 13.18
C GLN A 43 -3.02 11.43 13.77
N LYS A 44 -1.90 11.24 13.08
CA LYS A 44 -0.62 11.79 13.51
C LYS A 44 -0.37 13.18 12.96
N GLY A 45 -1.38 13.79 12.37
CA GLY A 45 -1.28 15.15 11.86
C GLY A 45 -0.71 15.26 10.46
N LYS A 46 -0.63 14.15 9.73
CA LYS A 46 -0.11 14.17 8.37
C LYS A 46 -1.24 14.32 7.37
N LYS A 47 -0.96 15.02 6.28
CA LYS A 47 -1.91 15.18 5.19
C LYS A 47 -1.63 14.11 4.16
N VAL A 48 -2.58 13.20 3.96
CA VAL A 48 -2.38 11.98 3.18
C VAL A 48 -3.30 11.97 1.98
N LEU A 49 -2.74 11.55 0.84
CA LEU A 49 -3.50 11.37 -0.39
C LEU A 49 -3.49 9.89 -0.75
N LEU A 50 -4.68 9.30 -0.87
CA LEU A 50 -4.81 7.95 -1.41
C LEU A 50 -4.98 8.06 -2.92
N VAL A 51 -4.34 7.17 -3.66
CA VAL A 51 -4.38 7.18 -5.12
C VAL A 51 -4.98 5.87 -5.61
N ALA A 52 -6.05 5.99 -6.41
CA ALA A 52 -6.72 4.83 -6.98
C ALA A 52 -5.98 4.40 -8.25
N GLY A 53 -5.07 3.45 -8.10
CA GLY A 53 -4.23 2.97 -9.19
C GLY A 53 -4.73 1.73 -9.89
N ASP A 54 -5.82 1.13 -9.42
CA ASP A 54 -6.40 -0.05 -10.07
C ASP A 54 -7.42 0.40 -11.10
N VAL A 55 -6.97 0.53 -12.35
CA VAL A 55 -7.82 1.01 -13.43
C VAL A 55 -8.62 -0.13 -14.08
N TYR A 56 -8.34 -1.36 -13.70
CA TYR A 56 -8.94 -2.52 -14.35
C TYR A 56 -10.27 -2.92 -13.72
N ARG A 57 -10.51 -2.47 -12.49
CA ARG A 57 -11.72 -2.81 -11.76
C ARG A 57 -12.37 -1.54 -11.22
N PRO A 58 -13.42 -1.04 -11.88
CA PRO A 58 -14.10 0.17 -11.39
C PRO A 58 -14.57 0.04 -9.95
N ALA A 59 -14.96 -1.16 -9.55
CA ALA A 59 -15.38 -1.38 -8.16
C ALA A 59 -14.24 -1.11 -7.17
N ALA A 60 -12.98 -1.34 -7.57
CA ALA A 60 -11.85 -1.07 -6.71
C ALA A 60 -11.67 0.43 -6.47
N ILE A 61 -11.90 1.23 -7.50
CA ILE A 61 -11.84 2.69 -7.36
C ILE A 61 -12.90 3.16 -6.37
N GLU A 62 -14.12 2.68 -6.56
CA GLU A 62 -15.22 3.05 -5.68
C GLU A 62 -14.97 2.61 -4.25
N GLN A 63 -14.44 1.39 -4.08
CA GLN A 63 -14.14 0.86 -2.78
C GLN A 63 -13.10 1.72 -2.05
N LEU A 64 -12.08 2.15 -2.77
CA LEU A 64 -11.06 3.01 -2.17
C LEU A 64 -11.65 4.36 -1.79
N GLN A 65 -12.54 4.91 -2.62
CA GLN A 65 -13.19 6.18 -2.32
C GLN A 65 -14.03 6.07 -1.05
N ILE A 66 -14.79 4.99 -0.92
CA ILE A 66 -15.62 4.77 0.26
C ILE A 66 -14.74 4.62 1.51
N ASN A 67 -13.73 3.81 1.42
CA ASN A 67 -12.85 3.55 2.56
C ASN A 67 -12.06 4.79 2.94
N GLY A 68 -11.61 5.56 1.96
CA GLY A 68 -10.91 6.81 2.23
C GLY A 68 -11.81 7.83 2.91
N GLN A 69 -13.05 7.91 2.45
CA GLN A 69 -14.02 8.82 3.05
C GLN A 69 -14.27 8.47 4.51
N LYS A 70 -14.35 7.18 4.82
CA LYS A 70 -14.53 6.74 6.20
C LYS A 70 -13.38 7.16 7.09
N GLN A 71 -12.19 7.26 6.53
CA GLN A 71 -11.01 7.69 7.28
C GLN A 71 -10.81 9.20 7.24
N GLY A 72 -11.64 9.91 6.47
CA GLY A 72 -11.49 11.34 6.31
C GLY A 72 -10.28 11.72 5.48
N VAL A 73 -9.91 10.89 4.54
CA VAL A 73 -8.71 11.04 3.71
C VAL A 73 -9.14 11.28 2.26
N GLU A 74 -8.45 12.20 1.60
CA GLU A 74 -8.74 12.49 0.21
C GLU A 74 -8.28 11.34 -0.71
N VAL A 75 -9.10 11.02 -1.70
CA VAL A 75 -8.78 9.98 -2.68
C VAL A 75 -8.65 10.63 -4.05
N PHE A 76 -7.51 10.41 -4.69
CA PHE A 76 -7.24 10.90 -6.04
C PHE A 76 -7.58 9.78 -7.04
N SER A 77 -8.42 10.09 -8.00
CA SER A 77 -8.83 9.11 -9.00
C SER A 77 -8.97 9.81 -10.35
N MET A 78 -8.55 9.14 -11.41
CA MET A 78 -8.70 9.62 -12.78
C MET A 78 -9.57 8.67 -13.59
N GLY A 79 -10.36 7.84 -12.91
CA GLY A 79 -11.20 6.86 -13.58
C GLY A 79 -10.38 5.70 -14.13
N ASP A 80 -10.91 5.06 -15.16
CA ASP A 80 -10.31 3.85 -15.70
C ASP A 80 -9.69 4.03 -17.08
N LYS A 81 -9.56 5.28 -17.54
CA LYS A 81 -9.07 5.54 -18.90
C LYS A 81 -7.63 6.02 -18.96
N ASN A 82 -6.99 6.15 -17.81
CA ASN A 82 -5.59 6.55 -17.75
C ASN A 82 -4.76 5.39 -17.25
N SER A 83 -3.50 5.35 -17.67
CA SER A 83 -2.62 4.29 -17.18
C SER A 83 -2.27 4.53 -15.71
N PRO A 84 -1.95 3.47 -14.97
CA PRO A 84 -1.53 3.65 -13.57
C PRO A 84 -0.34 4.58 -13.42
N VAL A 85 0.61 4.55 -14.37
CA VAL A 85 1.76 5.45 -14.33
C VAL A 85 1.32 6.90 -14.45
N ASN A 86 0.42 7.19 -15.39
CA ASN A 86 -0.07 8.55 -15.56
C ASN A 86 -0.84 9.03 -14.34
N ILE A 87 -1.62 8.15 -13.74
CA ILE A 87 -2.36 8.48 -12.52
C ILE A 87 -1.38 8.80 -11.39
N ALA A 88 -0.34 8.00 -11.25
CA ALA A 88 0.65 8.22 -10.21
C ALA A 88 1.36 9.55 -10.40
N LYS A 89 1.74 9.87 -11.64
CA LYS A 89 2.39 11.15 -11.92
C LYS A 89 1.48 12.33 -11.62
N ALA A 90 0.22 12.24 -12.04
CA ALA A 90 -0.74 13.31 -11.78
C ALA A 90 -1.00 13.47 -10.30
N ALA A 91 -1.04 12.36 -9.56
CA ALA A 91 -1.23 12.41 -8.13
C ALA A 91 -0.06 13.10 -7.43
N MET A 92 1.16 12.87 -7.91
CA MET A 92 2.33 13.52 -7.34
C MET A 92 2.28 15.03 -7.54
N GLU A 93 1.84 15.47 -8.72
CA GLU A 93 1.67 16.90 -8.96
C GLU A 93 0.61 17.50 -8.05
N HIS A 94 -0.50 16.77 -7.90
CA HIS A 94 -1.58 17.22 -7.02
C HIS A 94 -1.09 17.32 -5.57
N ALA A 95 -0.32 16.34 -5.13
CA ALA A 95 0.19 16.31 -3.77
C ALA A 95 1.16 17.46 -3.51
N ALA A 96 2.03 17.75 -4.49
CA ALA A 96 2.99 18.84 -4.34
C ALA A 96 2.30 20.20 -4.28
N LYS A 97 1.27 20.39 -5.12
CA LYS A 97 0.55 21.65 -5.16
C LYS A 97 -0.27 21.93 -3.92
N ASN A 98 -0.70 20.87 -3.23
CA ASN A 98 -1.62 21.00 -2.11
C ASN A 98 -1.00 20.62 -0.78
N ASP A 99 0.32 20.55 -0.72
CA ASP A 99 1.09 20.35 0.51
C ASP A 99 0.75 19.05 1.25
N PHE A 100 0.53 17.99 0.49
CA PHE A 100 0.38 16.67 1.08
C PHE A 100 1.73 16.18 1.61
N ASN A 101 1.70 15.44 2.71
CA ASN A 101 2.90 14.85 3.29
C ASN A 101 3.17 13.46 2.75
N ILE A 102 2.12 12.71 2.47
CA ILE A 102 2.20 11.30 2.13
C ILE A 102 1.27 10.99 0.97
N VAL A 103 1.75 10.20 0.03
CA VAL A 103 0.94 9.66 -1.06
C VAL A 103 0.98 8.15 -0.94
N ILE A 104 -0.19 7.52 -0.87
CA ILE A 104 -0.29 6.06 -0.82
C ILE A 104 -0.96 5.61 -2.12
N ILE A 105 -0.23 4.87 -2.93
CA ILE A 105 -0.73 4.38 -4.22
C ILE A 105 -1.27 2.97 -4.03
N ASP A 106 -2.57 2.80 -4.25
CA ASP A 106 -3.19 1.48 -4.20
C ASP A 106 -3.16 0.90 -5.60
N THR A 107 -2.22 -0.01 -5.83
CA THR A 107 -2.04 -0.60 -7.15
C THR A 107 -3.04 -1.71 -7.43
N ALA A 108 -3.11 -2.13 -8.68
CA ALA A 108 -4.02 -3.20 -9.07
C ALA A 108 -3.65 -4.52 -8.41
N GLY A 109 -4.64 -5.22 -7.88
CA GLY A 109 -4.45 -6.57 -7.36
C GLY A 109 -4.81 -7.59 -8.41
N ARG A 110 -4.05 -8.66 -8.49
CA ARG A 110 -4.30 -9.77 -9.40
C ARG A 110 -4.49 -11.03 -8.58
N LEU A 111 -5.13 -12.02 -9.18
CA LEU A 111 -5.31 -13.30 -8.50
C LEU A 111 -3.99 -14.02 -8.28
N HIS A 112 -3.08 -13.85 -9.23
CA HIS A 112 -1.76 -14.48 -9.17
C HIS A 112 -0.70 -13.49 -9.59
N ILE A 113 0.54 -13.76 -9.21
CA ILE A 113 1.66 -12.96 -9.67
C ILE A 113 1.91 -13.32 -11.14
N ASP A 114 1.81 -12.31 -12.01
CA ASP A 114 2.09 -12.51 -13.43
C ASP A 114 3.02 -11.41 -13.94
N GLU A 115 3.48 -11.57 -15.16
CA GLU A 115 4.45 -10.63 -15.74
C GLU A 115 3.85 -9.25 -15.95
N ASP A 116 2.57 -9.19 -16.30
CA ASP A 116 1.93 -7.90 -16.51
C ASP A 116 1.86 -7.11 -15.20
N MET A 117 1.54 -7.79 -14.11
CA MET A 117 1.51 -7.17 -12.81
C MET A 117 2.88 -6.62 -12.41
N MET A 118 3.92 -7.45 -12.60
CA MET A 118 5.28 -7.04 -12.25
C MET A 118 5.74 -5.88 -13.12
N ALA A 119 5.45 -5.93 -14.42
CA ALA A 119 5.84 -4.86 -15.32
C ALA A 119 5.18 -3.54 -14.93
N GLU A 120 3.93 -3.58 -14.57
CA GLU A 120 3.20 -2.37 -14.18
C GLU A 120 3.79 -1.76 -12.91
N LEU A 121 4.08 -2.59 -11.91
CA LEU A 121 4.67 -2.11 -10.67
C LEU A 121 6.05 -1.51 -10.91
N ILE A 122 6.85 -2.15 -11.75
CA ILE A 122 8.18 -1.65 -12.09
C ILE A 122 8.06 -0.31 -12.81
N GLN A 123 7.11 -0.18 -13.73
CA GLN A 123 6.92 1.06 -14.46
C GLN A 123 6.55 2.21 -13.52
N ILE A 124 5.72 1.95 -12.53
CA ILE A 124 5.38 2.98 -11.55
C ILE A 124 6.64 3.40 -10.80
N LYS A 125 7.45 2.43 -10.36
CA LYS A 125 8.67 2.74 -9.62
C LYS A 125 9.70 3.48 -10.46
N GLU A 126 9.73 3.25 -11.77
CA GLU A 126 10.66 3.93 -12.66
C GLU A 126 10.24 5.35 -12.98
N ASN A 127 8.95 5.63 -12.93
CA ASN A 127 8.42 6.93 -13.33
C ASN A 127 8.10 7.84 -12.16
N VAL A 128 7.95 7.29 -10.97
CA VAL A 128 7.64 8.03 -9.75
C VAL A 128 8.61 7.57 -8.68
N THR A 129 9.13 8.52 -7.91
CA THR A 129 10.02 8.17 -6.80
C THR A 129 9.20 7.51 -5.70
N VAL A 130 9.26 6.20 -5.61
CA VAL A 130 8.57 5.44 -4.58
C VAL A 130 9.55 5.21 -3.42
N HIS A 131 9.23 5.72 -2.25
CA HIS A 131 10.11 5.61 -1.09
C HIS A 131 9.95 4.28 -0.38
N GLN A 132 8.73 3.76 -0.35
CA GLN A 132 8.44 2.51 0.33
C GLN A 132 7.53 1.65 -0.55
N THR A 133 7.93 0.42 -0.79
CA THR A 133 7.09 -0.56 -1.46
C THR A 133 6.64 -1.56 -0.42
N VAL A 134 5.34 -1.60 -0.17
CA VAL A 134 4.77 -2.41 0.91
C VAL A 134 3.84 -3.45 0.31
N LEU A 135 4.05 -4.70 0.70
CA LEU A 135 3.24 -5.82 0.25
C LEU A 135 2.24 -6.17 1.34
N VAL A 136 0.98 -6.35 0.94
CA VAL A 136 -0.06 -6.78 1.86
C VAL A 136 -0.36 -8.24 1.56
N VAL A 137 -0.26 -9.09 2.57
CA VAL A 137 -0.53 -10.52 2.43
C VAL A 137 -1.50 -10.97 3.51
N ASP A 138 -2.27 -11.99 3.17
CA ASP A 138 -3.22 -12.61 4.08
C ASP A 138 -2.46 -13.64 4.92
N ALA A 139 -2.33 -13.38 6.22
CA ALA A 139 -1.60 -14.27 7.10
C ALA A 139 -2.24 -15.66 7.20
N MET A 140 -3.52 -15.76 6.91
CA MET A 140 -4.21 -17.04 6.96
C MET A 140 -3.78 -18.01 5.87
N THR A 141 -3.11 -17.51 4.83
CA THR A 141 -2.63 -18.40 3.77
C THR A 141 -1.33 -19.11 4.13
N GLY A 142 -0.77 -18.83 5.30
CA GLY A 142 0.39 -19.56 5.79
C GLY A 142 1.60 -19.49 4.88
N GLN A 143 2.07 -20.65 4.42
CA GLN A 143 3.27 -20.72 3.60
C GLN A 143 3.12 -19.96 2.28
N ASP A 144 1.91 -19.88 1.75
CA ASP A 144 1.68 -19.10 0.53
C ASP A 144 2.02 -17.63 0.73
N ALA A 145 1.70 -17.09 1.91
CA ALA A 145 2.04 -15.70 2.19
C ALA A 145 3.55 -15.48 2.15
N VAL A 146 4.30 -16.44 2.68
CA VAL A 146 5.77 -16.36 2.66
C VAL A 146 6.29 -16.42 1.23
N ASN A 147 5.73 -17.34 0.43
CA ASN A 147 6.16 -17.51 -0.95
C ASN A 147 5.86 -16.25 -1.78
N VAL A 148 4.69 -15.67 -1.58
CA VAL A 148 4.32 -14.44 -2.28
C VAL A 148 5.29 -13.32 -1.91
N ALA A 149 5.58 -13.18 -0.62
CA ALA A 149 6.49 -12.14 -0.17
C ALA A 149 7.88 -12.30 -0.77
N LYS A 150 8.38 -13.52 -0.80
CA LYS A 150 9.70 -13.77 -1.40
C LYS A 150 9.72 -13.42 -2.87
N THR A 151 8.68 -13.80 -3.60
CA THR A 151 8.60 -13.54 -5.04
C THR A 151 8.56 -12.04 -5.31
N PHE A 152 7.73 -11.30 -4.58
CA PHE A 152 7.67 -9.85 -4.76
C PHE A 152 9.02 -9.21 -4.45
N ASP A 153 9.67 -9.66 -3.39
CA ASP A 153 10.95 -9.08 -3.01
C ASP A 153 12.02 -9.34 -4.07
N GLU A 154 12.05 -10.55 -4.62
CA GLU A 154 13.01 -10.89 -5.66
C GLU A 154 12.75 -10.16 -6.97
N ARG A 155 11.48 -9.94 -7.29
CA ARG A 155 11.12 -9.36 -8.57
C ARG A 155 11.14 -7.82 -8.58
N ILE A 156 10.67 -7.19 -7.53
CA ILE A 156 10.59 -5.72 -7.51
C ILE A 156 11.24 -5.09 -6.29
N GLY A 157 11.60 -5.87 -5.30
CA GLY A 157 12.14 -5.35 -4.06
C GLY A 157 11.05 -4.71 -3.21
N ILE A 158 10.81 -5.25 -2.04
CA ILE A 158 9.83 -4.68 -1.13
C ILE A 158 10.53 -4.24 0.15
N ASP A 159 9.98 -3.20 0.76
CA ASP A 159 10.57 -2.63 1.98
C ASP A 159 9.92 -3.19 3.23
N GLY A 160 8.73 -3.72 3.10
CA GLY A 160 8.04 -4.33 4.23
C GLY A 160 6.81 -5.08 3.80
N VAL A 161 6.27 -5.85 4.74
CA VAL A 161 5.09 -6.68 4.53
C VAL A 161 4.09 -6.36 5.63
N ILE A 162 2.85 -6.14 5.24
CA ILE A 162 1.77 -5.99 6.20
C ILE A 162 0.96 -7.27 6.18
N LEU A 163 0.81 -7.88 7.34
CA LEU A 163 0.03 -9.08 7.49
C LEU A 163 -1.39 -8.71 7.88
N THR A 164 -2.36 -9.27 7.17
CA THR A 164 -3.76 -9.08 7.50
C THR A 164 -4.32 -10.37 8.05
N LYS A 165 -5.44 -10.29 8.77
CA LYS A 165 -6.15 -11.46 9.31
C LYS A 165 -5.29 -12.29 10.24
N LEU A 166 -4.44 -11.64 11.00
CA LEU A 166 -3.49 -12.34 11.88
C LEU A 166 -4.18 -13.22 12.92
N ASP A 167 -5.25 -12.72 13.49
CA ASP A 167 -5.89 -13.38 14.60
C ASP A 167 -7.05 -14.26 14.19
N GLY A 168 -7.35 -14.32 12.91
CA GLY A 168 -8.58 -14.95 12.51
C GLY A 168 -9.76 -14.30 13.22
N ASP A 169 -9.60 -13.04 13.56
CA ASP A 169 -10.59 -12.35 14.36
C ASP A 169 -11.85 -12.10 13.55
N THR A 170 -12.94 -12.61 14.04
CA THR A 170 -14.20 -12.50 13.34
C THR A 170 -15.05 -11.36 13.85
N ARG A 171 -14.53 -10.52 14.69
CA ARG A 171 -15.34 -9.47 15.28
C ARG A 171 -15.49 -8.28 14.39
N GLY A 172 -15.98 -8.49 13.22
CA GLY A 172 -16.28 -7.40 12.33
C GLY A 172 -15.08 -6.68 11.76
N GLY A 173 -13.93 -7.31 11.84
CA GLY A 173 -12.74 -6.72 11.27
C GLY A 173 -12.30 -5.44 11.93
N ALA A 174 -12.83 -5.15 13.10
CA ALA A 174 -12.47 -3.92 13.77
C ALA A 174 -11.00 -3.90 14.15
N ALA A 175 -10.46 -5.08 14.40
CA ALA A 175 -9.09 -5.18 14.86
C ALA A 175 -8.17 -5.60 13.73
N LEU A 176 -8.13 -4.82 12.68
CA LEU A 176 -7.18 -5.08 11.62
C LEU A 176 -5.79 -4.87 12.18
N SER A 177 -5.06 -5.95 12.32
CA SER A 177 -3.69 -5.88 12.78
C SER A 177 -2.80 -5.52 11.62
N LEU A 178 -2.11 -4.40 11.74
CA LEU A 178 -1.11 -4.01 10.77
C LEU A 178 0.24 -4.34 11.37
N SER A 179 0.90 -5.30 10.76
CA SER A 179 2.18 -5.76 11.25
C SER A 179 3.14 -5.83 10.07
N LEU A 180 4.24 -5.11 10.17
CA LEU A 180 5.29 -5.17 9.18
C LEU A 180 6.31 -6.19 9.63
N ILE A 181 6.65 -7.10 8.75
CA ILE A 181 7.70 -8.04 9.05
C ILE A 181 8.83 -7.86 8.06
N HIS A 182 10.00 -8.23 8.53
CA HIS A 182 11.21 -8.17 7.75
C HIS A 182 11.39 -9.49 7.03
N ILE A 183 11.64 -9.47 5.74
CA ILE A 183 11.72 -10.71 4.97
C ILE A 183 13.02 -10.91 4.25
N SER A 184 13.77 -9.87 3.94
CA SER A 184 14.96 -10.04 3.11
C SER A 184 16.24 -9.80 3.86
N GLU A 185 16.41 -8.69 4.50
CA GLU A 185 17.63 -8.34 5.18
C GLU A 185 17.41 -8.18 6.66
N PRO A 186 18.22 -8.80 7.49
CA PRO A 186 18.00 -8.71 8.93
C PRO A 186 18.10 -7.31 9.49
N THR A 187 18.66 -6.39 8.75
CA THR A 187 18.81 -5.03 9.25
C THR A 187 17.68 -4.11 8.81
N ARG A 188 16.76 -4.60 8.01
CA ARG A 188 15.69 -3.73 7.53
C ARG A 188 14.47 -3.86 8.41
N HIS A 189 14.10 -2.76 9.03
CA HIS A 189 12.96 -2.72 9.92
C HIS A 189 12.02 -1.59 9.51
N LEU A 190 10.76 -1.92 9.32
CA LEU A 190 9.71 -0.94 9.06
C LEU A 190 8.70 -1.03 10.17
N ARG A 191 8.19 0.11 10.58
CA ARG A 191 7.23 0.15 11.67
C ARG A 191 6.05 1.02 11.31
N ILE A 192 4.86 0.51 11.59
CA ILE A 192 3.63 1.26 11.49
C ILE A 192 3.13 1.46 12.90
N SER A 193 3.11 2.67 13.34
CA SER A 193 2.68 2.96 14.71
C SER A 193 1.58 4.01 14.73
#